data_2764bd3ef367461f987bea6aaa2a2b40
#
_entry.id   2764bd3ef367461f987bea6aaa2a2b40
#
_cell.length_a   1.000
_cell.length_b   1.000
_cell.length_c   1.000
_cell.angle_alpha   90.00
_cell.angle_beta   90.00
_cell.angle_gamma   90.00
#
_symmetry.space_group_name_H-M   'P 1'
#
loop_
_entity.id
_entity.type
_entity.pdbx_description
1 polymer ?
#
loop_
_entity_poly.entity_id
_entity_poly.type
_entity_poly.pdbx_seq_one_letter_code
_entity_poly.pdbx_strand_id
1 'polypeptide(L)'
;MKPVVKDVMQSLRKLLPEAEQALSTQTMKLDERVTTISQWRELTSPAMITVLLDRIDQLEKLWVEPNKSMVHAGIAEVQRITEEWDTAWNFDLSEVTDSEASDMAVFTLQAMASKLPKEPD
;
A
#
# COMPACT_ATOMS: atom_id res chain seq x y z
N MET A 1 2.20 23.17 2.60
CA MET A 1 1.28 22.05 2.36
C MET A 1 2.09 20.76 2.14
N LYS A 2 1.81 19.72 2.89
CA LYS A 2 2.50 18.44 2.71
C LYS A 2 2.06 17.81 1.39
N PRO A 3 3.00 17.35 0.56
CA PRO A 3 2.61 16.62 -0.65
C PRO A 3 1.88 15.32 -0.30
N VAL A 4 0.88 14.99 -1.09
CA VAL A 4 0.11 13.75 -0.91
C VAL A 4 0.92 12.59 -1.48
N VAL A 5 1.24 11.58 -0.65
CA VAL A 5 2.09 10.44 -1.03
C VAL A 5 1.57 9.73 -2.27
N LYS A 6 0.26 9.51 -2.35
CA LYS A 6 -0.36 8.86 -3.50
C LYS A 6 -0.05 9.59 -4.81
N ASP A 7 -0.16 10.92 -4.78
CA ASP A 7 0.11 11.77 -5.96
C ASP A 7 1.59 11.75 -6.31
N VAL A 8 2.47 11.80 -5.31
CA VAL A 8 3.93 11.71 -5.51
C VAL A 8 4.29 10.37 -6.14
N MET A 9 3.74 9.28 -5.64
CA MET A 9 3.99 7.93 -6.19
C MET A 9 3.50 7.80 -7.63
N GLN A 10 2.32 8.32 -7.93
CA GLN A 10 1.78 8.29 -9.30
C GLN A 10 2.64 9.11 -10.25
N SER A 11 3.06 10.30 -9.82
CA SER A 11 3.94 11.17 -10.60
C SER A 11 5.30 10.51 -10.87
N LEU A 12 5.87 9.86 -9.85
CA LEU A 12 7.13 9.12 -9.98
C LEU A 12 7.00 7.96 -10.96
N ARG A 13 5.93 7.16 -10.84
CA ARG A 13 5.70 6.02 -11.74
C ARG A 13 5.52 6.46 -13.18
N LYS A 14 4.82 7.57 -13.40
CA LYS A 14 4.59 8.11 -14.73
C LYS A 14 5.89 8.64 -15.36
N LEU A 15 6.72 9.31 -14.57
CA LEU A 15 7.94 9.94 -15.04
C LEU A 15 9.12 8.96 -15.12
N LEU A 16 9.10 7.87 -14.36
CA LEU A 16 10.24 6.95 -14.24
C LEU A 16 10.81 6.46 -15.57
N PRO A 17 9.99 5.97 -16.55
CA PRO A 17 10.55 5.53 -17.82
C PRO A 17 11.24 6.65 -18.59
N GLU A 18 10.67 7.86 -18.57
CA GLU A 18 11.26 9.02 -19.23
C GLU A 18 12.54 9.46 -18.55
N ALA A 19 12.59 9.41 -17.22
CA ALA A 19 13.78 9.72 -16.44
C ALA A 19 14.91 8.72 -16.70
N GLU A 20 14.61 7.43 -16.78
CA GLU A 20 15.58 6.40 -17.15
C GLU A 20 16.18 6.68 -18.53
N GLN A 21 15.34 7.01 -19.49
CA GLN A 21 15.77 7.36 -20.84
C GLN A 21 16.66 8.61 -20.83
N ALA A 22 16.26 9.65 -20.10
CA ALA A 22 17.01 10.90 -20.03
C ALA A 22 18.39 10.75 -19.39
N LEU A 23 18.53 9.82 -18.43
CA LEU A 23 19.78 9.60 -17.71
C LEU A 23 20.70 8.59 -18.39
N SER A 24 20.15 7.67 -19.18
CA SER A 24 20.89 6.53 -19.71
C SER A 24 21.20 6.61 -21.21
N THR A 25 20.47 7.41 -21.98
CA THR A 25 20.63 7.47 -23.44
C THR A 25 20.74 8.90 -23.94
N GLN A 26 21.36 9.06 -25.12
CA GLN A 26 21.49 10.35 -25.79
C GLN A 26 20.48 10.51 -26.94
N THR A 27 19.51 9.62 -27.02
CA THR A 27 18.49 9.64 -28.08
C THR A 27 17.42 10.70 -27.87
N MET A 28 17.24 11.15 -26.62
CA MET A 28 16.29 12.18 -26.28
C MET A 28 16.81 13.57 -26.66
N LYS A 29 15.94 14.43 -27.18
CA LYS A 29 16.30 15.81 -27.50
C LYS A 29 16.75 16.56 -26.24
N LEU A 30 17.70 17.49 -26.40
CA LEU A 30 18.30 18.19 -25.26
C LEU A 30 17.27 18.92 -24.39
N ASP A 31 16.36 19.64 -24.99
CA ASP A 31 15.31 20.38 -24.27
C ASP A 31 14.36 19.46 -23.50
N GLU A 32 13.96 18.35 -24.12
CA GLU A 32 13.14 17.32 -23.46
C GLU A 32 13.88 16.68 -22.30
N ARG A 33 15.17 16.39 -22.50
CA ARG A 33 16.04 15.80 -21.48
C ARG A 33 16.19 16.70 -20.26
N VAL A 34 16.44 18.00 -20.49
CA VAL A 34 16.58 18.98 -19.41
C VAL A 34 15.27 19.10 -18.64
N THR A 35 14.13 19.17 -19.32
CA THR A 35 12.81 19.25 -18.67
C THR A 35 12.54 18.00 -17.83
N THR A 36 12.80 16.82 -18.38
CA THR A 36 12.58 15.54 -17.68
C THR A 36 13.46 15.43 -16.45
N ILE A 37 14.74 15.79 -16.54
CA ILE A 37 15.66 15.75 -15.40
C ILE A 37 15.24 16.76 -14.32
N SER A 38 14.79 17.94 -14.70
CA SER A 38 14.29 18.93 -13.75
C SER A 38 13.07 18.43 -12.99
N GLN A 39 12.11 17.84 -13.69
CA GLN A 39 10.92 17.24 -13.07
C GLN A 39 11.30 16.09 -12.13
N TRP A 40 12.24 15.24 -12.56
CA TRP A 40 12.73 14.14 -11.74
C TRP A 40 13.38 14.62 -10.46
N ARG A 41 14.23 15.64 -10.54
CA ARG A 41 14.89 16.24 -9.37
C ARG A 41 13.88 16.80 -8.38
N GLU A 42 12.83 17.44 -8.88
CA GLU A 42 11.78 18.00 -8.04
C GLU A 42 11.03 16.89 -7.29
N LEU A 43 10.65 15.80 -7.99
CA LEU A 43 9.95 14.67 -7.40
C LEU A 43 10.81 13.82 -6.47
N THR A 44 12.13 13.85 -6.62
CA THR A 44 13.07 13.10 -5.78
C THR A 44 13.85 14.00 -4.82
N SER A 45 13.36 15.20 -4.57
CA SER A 45 13.95 16.09 -3.57
C SER A 45 13.97 15.42 -2.19
N PRO A 46 14.88 15.81 -1.30
CA PRO A 46 14.90 15.26 0.07
C PRO A 46 13.55 15.36 0.78
N ALA A 47 12.81 16.45 0.58
CA ALA A 47 11.49 16.61 1.16
C ALA A 47 10.51 15.56 0.68
N MET A 48 10.49 15.26 -0.62
CA MET A 48 9.62 14.24 -1.20
C MET A 48 9.99 12.82 -0.75
N ILE A 49 11.28 12.53 -0.73
CA ILE A 49 11.79 11.23 -0.27
C ILE A 49 11.45 11.01 1.20
N THR A 50 11.59 12.04 2.03
CA THR A 50 11.23 11.97 3.46
C THR A 50 9.76 11.61 3.63
N VAL A 51 8.87 12.25 2.87
CA VAL A 51 7.42 11.96 2.92
C VAL A 51 7.15 10.49 2.59
N LEU A 52 7.80 9.96 1.56
CA LEU A 52 7.63 8.55 1.16
C LEU A 52 8.17 7.58 2.22
N LEU A 53 9.35 7.85 2.77
CA LEU A 53 9.96 7.01 3.80
C LEU A 53 9.13 7.01 5.09
N ASP A 54 8.63 8.16 5.51
CA ASP A 54 7.77 8.28 6.69
C ASP A 54 6.49 7.45 6.51
N ARG A 55 5.91 7.48 5.32
CA ARG A 55 4.71 6.68 5.03
C ARG A 55 5.00 5.18 5.06
N ILE A 56 6.13 4.75 4.50
CA ILE A 56 6.55 3.35 4.54
C ILE A 56 6.72 2.91 5.99
N ASP A 57 7.44 3.68 6.80
CA ASP A 57 7.67 3.38 8.22
C ASP A 57 6.34 3.28 8.98
N GLN A 58 5.41 4.20 8.75
CA GLN A 58 4.09 4.19 9.37
C GLN A 58 3.33 2.90 9.04
N LEU A 59 3.29 2.52 7.77
CA LEU A 59 2.57 1.33 7.34
C LEU A 59 3.20 0.04 7.85
N GLU A 60 4.54 -0.07 7.81
CA GLU A 60 5.25 -1.22 8.35
C GLU A 60 4.98 -1.40 9.85
N LYS A 61 5.04 -0.30 10.59
CA LYS A 61 4.79 -0.31 12.04
C LYS A 61 3.39 -0.80 12.37
N LEU A 62 2.39 -0.40 11.59
CA LEU A 62 1.01 -0.81 11.79
C LEU A 62 0.78 -2.29 11.54
N TRP A 63 1.56 -2.92 10.66
CA TRP A 63 1.48 -4.36 10.44
C TRP A 63 2.16 -5.16 11.56
N VAL A 64 3.14 -4.58 12.24
CA VAL A 64 3.76 -5.18 13.43
C VAL A 64 2.91 -4.95 14.67
N GLU A 65 2.39 -3.73 14.83
CA GLU A 65 1.52 -3.32 15.94
C GLU A 65 0.25 -2.67 15.42
N PRO A 66 -0.77 -3.48 15.05
CA PRO A 66 -2.01 -2.94 14.51
C PRO A 66 -2.72 -2.01 15.49
N ASN A 67 -3.32 -0.95 14.96
CA ASN A 67 -4.14 -0.07 15.79
C ASN A 67 -5.49 -0.72 16.15
N LYS A 68 -6.23 -0.09 17.06
CA LYS A 68 -7.51 -0.63 17.54
C LYS A 68 -8.51 -0.86 16.41
N SER A 69 -8.61 0.05 15.45
CA SER A 69 -9.53 -0.09 14.31
C SER A 69 -9.20 -1.33 13.48
N MET A 70 -7.93 -1.58 13.23
CA MET A 70 -7.49 -2.76 12.49
C MET A 70 -7.80 -4.04 13.25
N VAL A 71 -7.53 -4.06 14.56
CA VAL A 71 -7.81 -5.24 15.42
C VAL A 71 -9.30 -5.50 15.45
N HIS A 72 -10.13 -4.48 15.67
CA HIS A 72 -11.59 -4.63 15.71
C HIS A 72 -12.14 -5.13 14.37
N ALA A 73 -11.62 -4.63 13.24
CA ALA A 73 -12.02 -5.09 11.91
C ALA A 73 -11.66 -6.55 11.69
N GLY A 74 -10.46 -6.96 12.14
CA GLY A 74 -10.02 -8.35 12.07
C GLY A 74 -10.90 -9.27 12.90
N ILE A 75 -11.21 -8.89 14.13
CA ILE A 75 -12.11 -9.64 15.02
C ILE A 75 -13.49 -9.76 14.39
N ALA A 76 -14.05 -8.67 13.90
CA ALA A 76 -15.37 -8.66 13.26
C ALA A 76 -15.41 -9.61 12.06
N GLU A 77 -14.35 -9.63 11.25
CA GLU A 77 -14.27 -10.51 10.09
C GLU A 77 -14.18 -11.98 10.49
N VAL A 78 -13.38 -12.30 11.50
CA VAL A 78 -13.27 -13.68 12.02
C VAL A 78 -14.63 -14.13 12.56
N GLN A 79 -15.35 -13.28 13.29
CA GLN A 79 -16.69 -13.59 13.79
C GLN A 79 -17.67 -13.82 12.63
N ARG A 80 -17.64 -12.97 11.61
CA ARG A 80 -18.50 -13.11 10.43
C ARG A 80 -18.25 -14.44 9.73
N ILE A 81 -16.99 -14.77 9.48
CA ILE A 81 -16.60 -16.02 8.80
C ILE A 81 -17.07 -17.21 9.64
N THR A 82 -16.81 -17.19 10.93
CA THR A 82 -17.18 -18.29 11.84
C THR A 82 -18.69 -18.51 11.85
N GLU A 83 -19.48 -17.44 11.95
CA GLU A 83 -20.94 -17.52 11.97
C GLU A 83 -21.50 -18.03 10.64
N GLU A 84 -21.06 -17.47 9.52
CA GLU A 84 -21.56 -17.86 8.20
C GLU A 84 -21.16 -19.29 7.84
N TRP A 85 -19.94 -19.67 8.11
CA TRP A 85 -19.43 -21.00 7.75
C TRP A 85 -20.00 -22.07 8.66
N ASP A 86 -20.16 -21.79 9.95
CA ASP A 86 -20.80 -22.70 10.89
C ASP A 86 -22.25 -22.98 10.49
N THR A 87 -23.01 -21.94 10.19
CA THR A 87 -24.42 -22.06 9.78
C THR A 87 -24.59 -22.82 8.48
N ALA A 88 -23.72 -22.57 7.50
CA ALA A 88 -23.83 -23.16 6.16
C ALA A 88 -23.25 -24.58 6.09
N TRP A 89 -22.23 -24.91 6.87
CA TRP A 89 -21.40 -26.09 6.66
C TRP A 89 -21.12 -26.92 7.91
N ASN A 90 -21.76 -26.63 9.06
CA ASN A 90 -21.40 -27.22 10.36
C ASN A 90 -19.88 -27.06 10.62
N PHE A 91 -19.40 -25.86 10.48
CA PHE A 91 -17.98 -25.53 10.49
C PHE A 91 -17.35 -25.82 11.84
N ASP A 92 -16.34 -26.67 11.88
CA ASP A 92 -15.51 -26.96 13.05
C ASP A 92 -14.08 -26.48 12.75
N LEU A 93 -13.55 -25.60 13.60
CA LEU A 93 -12.20 -25.05 13.43
C LEU A 93 -11.12 -26.15 13.41
N SER A 94 -11.37 -27.27 14.08
CA SER A 94 -10.42 -28.39 14.07
C SER A 94 -10.38 -29.16 12.74
N GLU A 95 -11.40 -28.97 11.89
CA GLU A 95 -11.53 -29.64 10.60
C GLU A 95 -11.31 -28.71 9.40
N VAL A 96 -10.74 -27.53 9.65
CA VAL A 96 -10.48 -26.53 8.59
C VAL A 96 -9.44 -27.07 7.62
N THR A 97 -9.79 -27.05 6.32
CA THR A 97 -8.85 -27.40 5.26
C THR A 97 -7.84 -26.26 5.05
N ASP A 98 -6.71 -26.57 4.41
CA ASP A 98 -5.71 -25.55 4.07
C ASP A 98 -6.28 -24.41 3.22
N SER A 99 -7.18 -24.76 2.28
CA SER A 99 -7.87 -23.79 1.42
C SER A 99 -8.76 -22.85 2.23
N GLU A 100 -9.54 -23.40 3.16
CA GLU A 100 -10.44 -22.62 4.03
C GLU A 100 -9.61 -21.72 4.97
N ALA A 101 -8.52 -22.24 5.55
CA ALA A 101 -7.63 -21.46 6.40
C ALA A 101 -6.99 -20.31 5.64
N SER A 102 -6.60 -20.54 4.39
CA SER A 102 -6.04 -19.52 3.50
C SER A 102 -7.07 -18.41 3.24
N ASP A 103 -8.31 -18.78 2.93
CA ASP A 103 -9.39 -17.80 2.70
C ASP A 103 -9.67 -16.97 3.95
N MET A 104 -9.72 -17.60 5.13
CA MET A 104 -9.89 -16.89 6.39
C MET A 104 -8.79 -15.86 6.62
N ALA A 105 -7.54 -16.26 6.38
CA ALA A 105 -6.38 -15.36 6.55
C ALA A 105 -6.47 -14.19 5.59
N VAL A 106 -6.78 -14.43 4.32
CA VAL A 106 -6.89 -13.38 3.30
C VAL A 106 -8.02 -12.41 3.63
N PHE A 107 -9.21 -12.89 3.96
CA PHE A 107 -10.35 -12.03 4.28
C PHE A 107 -10.11 -11.20 5.54
N THR A 108 -9.50 -11.81 6.57
CA THR A 108 -9.14 -11.11 7.80
C THR A 108 -8.11 -10.00 7.51
N LEU A 109 -7.08 -10.32 6.73
CA LEU A 109 -6.05 -9.37 6.34
C LEU A 109 -6.65 -8.20 5.55
N GLN A 110 -7.55 -8.48 4.59
CA GLN A 110 -8.22 -7.45 3.80
C GLN A 110 -9.09 -6.54 4.69
N ALA A 111 -9.82 -7.10 5.65
CA ALA A 111 -10.61 -6.33 6.59
C ALA A 111 -9.74 -5.40 7.44
N MET A 112 -8.62 -5.89 7.94
CA MET A 112 -7.66 -5.10 8.70
C MET A 112 -7.03 -4.01 7.82
N ALA A 113 -6.66 -4.34 6.60
CA ALA A 113 -6.06 -3.39 5.65
C ALA A 113 -7.03 -2.24 5.30
N SER A 114 -8.35 -2.50 5.30
CA SER A 114 -9.34 -1.47 5.03
C SER A 114 -9.34 -0.36 6.09
N LYS A 115 -8.75 -0.61 7.25
CA LYS A 115 -8.65 0.34 8.37
C LYS A 115 -7.26 0.97 8.50
N LEU A 116 -6.36 0.73 7.54
CA LEU A 116 -5.10 1.46 7.50
C LEU A 116 -5.38 2.96 7.39
N PRO A 117 -4.61 3.80 8.10
CA PRO A 117 -4.82 5.24 8.02
C PRO A 117 -4.72 5.73 6.59
N LYS A 118 -5.74 6.48 6.17
CA LYS A 118 -5.71 7.16 4.89
C LYS A 118 -4.82 8.39 5.02
N GLU A 119 -4.15 8.73 3.94
CA GLU A 119 -3.34 9.92 3.91
C GLU A 119 -4.24 11.15 4.00
N PRO A 120 -3.93 12.12 4.88
CA PRO A 120 -4.72 13.34 4.94
C PRO A 120 -4.58 14.13 3.63
N ASP A 121 -5.69 14.62 3.15
CA ASP A 121 -5.74 15.47 1.96
C ASP A 121 -5.09 16.84 2.19
#